data_f4b564007087d145da33c5ebf352476d
#
_entry.id   f4b564007087d145da33c5ebf352476d
#
_cell.length_a   1.000
_cell.length_b   1.000
_cell.length_c   1.000
_cell.angle_alpha   90.00
_cell.angle_beta   90.00
_cell.angle_gamma   90.00
#
_symmetry.space_group_name_H-M   'P 1'
#
loop_
_entity.id
_entity.type
_entity.pdbx_description
1 polymer ?
#
loop_
_entity_poly.entity_id
_entity_poly.type
_entity_poly.pdbx_seq_one_letter_code
_entity_poly.pdbx_strand_id
1 'polypeptide(L)'
;AGNMPASCNNAPWITPITERDLAKMAIGVGIRYGLGRVTTEIATAQPGLELVKLNTLDLSVDPQMIGSNALAFGSALTDSGRGILMGNPHYPWQGPSRFHIAHLTLPGEVDVMGAGLITTSGVAIGFTDHVAWSHTVSTALRFTMFRLDLVEGNPMAYRFGNEVRDIDAIKIGVETEDGTVDRTIYMTHLGPVVVGDRSRWDDQYVYVMRDVNYENYRSADQYKDIHKSRNVAELREALATHQGAAFVNTIAADRDGGALYADMSAIPNVSTELIQRCSIETTNSGRMISLNGSDPDCDWRIDPDAAYPGLMPPSEQPSLITDTYVSNSNDSYWLSNPGRLLEGFSPIIGNERAIRSLRTRAGLMFVEEVMDSGKKFSQKEVQNLLFSHRHYGAEVFLDDILAVC
;
A
#
# COMPACT_ATOMS: atom_id res chain seq x y z
N ALA A 1 25.03 8.55 -22.79
CA ALA A 1 25.58 9.70 -22.03
C ALA A 1 25.58 11.00 -22.87
N GLY A 2 24.54 11.29 -23.63
CA GLY A 2 24.66 12.33 -24.65
C GLY A 2 23.85 13.61 -24.46
N ASN A 3 22.91 13.70 -23.54
CA ASN A 3 22.01 14.88 -23.44
C ASN A 3 21.62 15.22 -22.00
N MET A 4 22.60 15.33 -21.11
CA MET A 4 22.31 15.90 -19.79
C MET A 4 22.27 17.42 -19.86
N PRO A 5 21.37 18.08 -19.10
CA PRO A 5 21.41 19.53 -18.94
C PRO A 5 22.80 20.02 -18.50
N ALA A 6 23.22 21.19 -18.97
CA ALA A 6 24.54 21.74 -18.65
C ALA A 6 24.77 21.86 -17.11
N SER A 7 23.71 22.12 -16.35
CA SER A 7 23.73 22.14 -14.87
C SER A 7 24.05 20.80 -14.21
N CYS A 8 23.92 19.70 -14.94
CA CYS A 8 24.21 18.36 -14.46
C CYS A 8 25.58 17.84 -14.92
N ASN A 9 26.27 18.57 -15.83
CA ASN A 9 27.58 18.14 -16.31
C ASN A 9 28.59 18.21 -15.17
N ASN A 10 29.25 17.06 -14.90
CA ASN A 10 30.26 16.91 -13.83
C ASN A 10 29.72 17.13 -12.40
N ALA A 11 28.42 17.05 -12.18
CA ALA A 11 27.87 17.10 -10.84
C ALA A 11 28.31 15.84 -10.05
N PRO A 12 28.91 15.99 -8.85
CA PRO A 12 29.53 14.87 -8.11
C PRO A 12 28.51 13.79 -7.68
N TRP A 13 27.22 14.12 -7.65
CA TRP A 13 26.14 13.18 -7.31
C TRP A 13 25.68 12.33 -8.50
N ILE A 14 26.16 12.61 -9.73
CA ILE A 14 25.84 11.81 -10.91
C ILE A 14 26.84 10.65 -11.01
N THR A 15 26.40 9.50 -10.60
CA THR A 15 27.15 8.24 -10.69
C THR A 15 26.45 7.25 -11.63
N PRO A 16 27.16 6.26 -12.21
CA PRO A 16 26.52 5.18 -12.94
C PRO A 16 25.51 4.44 -12.06
N ILE A 17 24.31 4.24 -12.58
CA ILE A 17 23.28 3.45 -11.89
C ILE A 17 23.61 1.97 -12.04
N THR A 18 23.58 1.23 -10.94
CA THR A 18 23.82 -0.21 -10.87
C THR A 18 22.52 -0.97 -10.60
N GLU A 19 22.52 -2.28 -10.81
CA GLU A 19 21.40 -3.15 -10.44
C GLU A 19 21.05 -3.03 -8.95
N ARG A 20 22.07 -2.86 -8.10
CA ARG A 20 21.88 -2.64 -6.66
C ARG A 20 21.11 -1.35 -6.36
N ASP A 21 21.31 -0.30 -7.14
CA ASP A 21 20.58 0.97 -6.96
C ASP A 21 19.12 0.81 -7.38
N LEU A 22 18.84 0.05 -8.43
CA LEU A 22 17.48 -0.30 -8.83
C LEU A 22 16.77 -1.15 -7.75
N ALA A 23 17.47 -2.12 -7.17
CA ALA A 23 16.94 -2.92 -6.06
C ALA A 23 16.63 -2.05 -4.82
N LYS A 24 17.53 -1.12 -4.45
CA LYS A 24 17.29 -0.16 -3.36
C LYS A 24 16.08 0.73 -3.62
N MET A 25 15.90 1.20 -4.87
CA MET A 25 14.73 1.99 -5.25
C MET A 25 13.44 1.18 -5.09
N ALA A 26 13.42 -0.07 -5.55
CA ALA A 26 12.24 -0.95 -5.42
C ALA A 26 11.87 -1.18 -3.96
N ILE A 27 12.85 -1.46 -3.09
CA ILE A 27 12.64 -1.60 -1.65
C ILE A 27 12.11 -0.28 -1.06
N GLY A 28 12.74 0.86 -1.38
CA GLY A 28 12.33 2.17 -0.88
C GLY A 28 10.89 2.53 -1.22
N VAL A 29 10.41 2.12 -2.39
CA VAL A 29 8.98 2.26 -2.76
C VAL A 29 8.11 1.30 -1.95
N GLY A 30 8.54 0.05 -1.81
CA GLY A 30 7.79 -0.98 -1.08
C GLY A 30 7.55 -0.62 0.38
N ILE A 31 8.60 -0.23 1.10
CA ILE A 31 8.53 0.08 2.55
C ILE A 31 7.95 1.46 2.87
N ARG A 32 7.58 2.25 1.87
CA ARG A 32 7.15 3.64 2.04
C ARG A 32 6.02 3.84 3.06
N TYR A 33 5.07 2.92 3.12
CA TYR A 33 3.93 2.98 4.04
C TYR A 33 4.12 2.14 5.32
N GLY A 34 5.33 1.62 5.52
CA GLY A 34 5.78 0.90 6.70
C GLY A 34 7.05 1.51 7.28
N LEU A 35 8.17 0.80 7.21
CA LEU A 35 9.48 1.22 7.72
C LEU A 35 9.93 2.60 7.24
N GLY A 36 9.56 2.99 6.03
CA GLY A 36 9.87 4.31 5.47
C GLY A 36 9.28 5.50 6.25
N ARG A 37 8.27 5.26 7.09
CA ARG A 37 7.65 6.31 7.93
C ARG A 37 8.32 6.49 9.28
N VAL A 38 9.17 5.55 9.70
CA VAL A 38 9.81 5.49 11.00
C VAL A 38 11.34 5.47 10.88
N THR A 39 11.88 5.98 9.79
CA THR A 39 13.33 5.99 9.53
C THR A 39 14.10 6.81 10.57
N THR A 40 13.53 7.90 11.07
CA THR A 40 14.13 8.73 12.12
C THR A 40 14.16 7.96 13.43
N GLU A 41 13.05 7.34 13.83
CA GLU A 41 12.89 6.54 15.03
C GLU A 41 13.83 5.33 15.05
N ILE A 42 14.12 4.76 13.88
CA ILE A 42 15.11 3.70 13.71
C ILE A 42 16.54 4.27 13.83
N ALA A 43 16.83 5.36 13.13
CA ALA A 43 18.18 5.93 13.04
C ALA A 43 18.66 6.59 14.35
N THR A 44 17.74 6.93 15.26
CA THR A 44 18.02 7.55 16.56
C THR A 44 17.76 6.63 17.74
N ALA A 45 17.33 5.38 17.49
CA ALA A 45 17.08 4.40 18.53
C ALA A 45 18.35 4.15 19.36
N GLN A 46 18.21 4.11 20.68
CA GLN A 46 19.25 3.69 21.63
C GLN A 46 18.62 3.27 22.97
N PRO A 47 19.27 2.37 23.72
CA PRO A 47 18.77 1.93 25.02
C PRO A 47 18.59 3.09 26.00
N GLY A 48 17.48 3.12 26.74
CA GLY A 48 17.21 4.11 27.77
C GLY A 48 16.98 5.54 27.28
N LEU A 49 16.71 5.72 26.00
CA LEU A 49 16.41 7.04 25.44
C LEU A 49 15.09 7.59 26.03
N GLU A 50 15.16 8.61 26.87
CA GLU A 50 14.00 9.45 27.14
C GLU A 50 13.63 10.23 25.87
N LEU A 51 12.35 10.18 25.50
CA LEU A 51 11.83 10.80 24.27
C LEU A 51 12.11 12.32 24.26
N VAL A 52 13.15 12.71 23.57
CA VAL A 52 13.32 14.09 23.12
C VAL A 52 12.43 14.24 21.90
N LYS A 53 11.52 15.22 21.91
CA LYS A 53 10.78 15.60 20.70
C LYS A 53 11.80 15.99 19.62
N LEU A 54 12.14 15.03 18.76
CA LEU A 54 12.92 15.32 17.58
C LEU A 54 12.03 16.15 16.67
N ASN A 55 12.48 17.37 16.35
CA ASN A 55 11.92 18.13 15.23
C ASN A 55 12.26 17.34 13.97
N THR A 56 11.38 16.42 13.60
CA THR A 56 11.48 15.70 12.34
C THR A 56 11.35 16.72 11.21
N LEU A 57 12.32 16.79 10.34
CA LEU A 57 12.11 17.37 9.02
C LEU A 57 10.99 16.56 8.39
N ASP A 58 9.80 17.16 8.33
CA ASP A 58 8.63 16.54 7.74
C ASP A 58 8.83 16.46 6.21
N LEU A 59 9.50 15.40 5.79
CA LEU A 59 9.61 15.03 4.37
C LEU A 59 8.35 14.27 3.91
N SER A 60 7.37 14.12 4.78
CA SER A 60 6.12 13.46 4.44
C SER A 60 5.33 14.38 3.48
N VAL A 61 4.98 13.86 2.32
CA VAL A 61 3.86 14.40 1.56
C VAL A 61 2.65 14.34 2.49
N ASP A 62 1.98 15.49 2.69
CA ASP A 62 0.77 15.57 3.50
C ASP A 62 -0.15 14.38 3.12
N PRO A 63 -0.46 13.47 4.06
CA PRO A 63 -1.33 12.33 3.77
C PRO A 63 -2.70 12.75 3.23
N GLN A 64 -3.14 13.99 3.47
CA GLN A 64 -4.37 14.57 2.93
C GLN A 64 -4.24 14.88 1.42
N MET A 65 -3.03 14.99 0.89
CA MET A 65 -2.74 15.25 -0.53
C MET A 65 -2.70 13.97 -1.38
N ILE A 66 -2.76 12.78 -0.75
CA ILE A 66 -2.71 11.50 -1.45
C ILE A 66 -4.04 10.79 -1.32
N GLY A 67 -4.60 10.42 -2.44
CA GLY A 67 -5.80 9.64 -2.52
C GLY A 67 -5.94 9.00 -3.89
N SER A 68 -7.05 8.33 -4.13
CA SER A 68 -7.39 7.82 -5.45
C SER A 68 -8.88 7.51 -5.52
N ASN A 69 -9.44 7.55 -6.72
CA ASN A 69 -10.72 6.96 -7.04
C ASN A 69 -10.54 5.99 -8.20
N ALA A 70 -11.19 4.84 -8.15
CA ALA A 70 -11.30 3.96 -9.29
C ALA A 70 -12.67 3.30 -9.32
N LEU A 71 -13.24 3.20 -10.52
CA LEU A 71 -14.52 2.58 -10.82
C LEU A 71 -14.34 1.67 -12.04
N ALA A 72 -14.75 0.42 -11.93
CA ALA A 72 -14.81 -0.48 -13.07
C ALA A 72 -16.25 -0.96 -13.26
N PHE A 73 -16.75 -0.83 -14.48
CA PHE A 73 -18.09 -1.23 -14.88
C PHE A 73 -18.01 -2.44 -15.80
N GLY A 74 -18.82 -3.46 -15.52
CA GLY A 74 -18.92 -4.67 -16.33
C GLY A 74 -20.06 -4.61 -17.36
N SER A 75 -20.19 -5.68 -18.13
CA SER A 75 -21.11 -5.80 -19.29
C SER A 75 -22.58 -5.56 -18.95
N ALA A 76 -23.02 -5.90 -17.74
CA ALA A 76 -24.40 -5.69 -17.32
C ALA A 76 -24.80 -4.21 -17.28
N LEU A 77 -23.83 -3.32 -17.00
CA LEU A 77 -24.07 -1.88 -16.81
C LEU A 77 -23.55 -1.00 -17.95
N THR A 78 -22.79 -1.52 -18.91
CA THR A 78 -22.25 -0.74 -20.02
C THR A 78 -23.12 -0.86 -21.28
N ASP A 79 -23.15 0.19 -22.08
CA ASP A 79 -23.89 0.21 -23.36
C ASP A 79 -23.23 -0.64 -24.43
N SER A 80 -21.90 -0.74 -24.39
CA SER A 80 -21.09 -1.53 -25.32
C SER A 80 -21.04 -3.02 -25.01
N GLY A 81 -21.48 -3.44 -23.81
CA GLY A 81 -21.28 -4.79 -23.30
C GLY A 81 -19.80 -5.11 -22.94
N ARG A 82 -18.90 -4.15 -23.06
CA ARG A 82 -17.49 -4.25 -22.68
C ARG A 82 -17.24 -3.56 -21.34
N GLY A 83 -16.19 -3.95 -20.65
CA GLY A 83 -15.80 -3.24 -19.44
C GLY A 83 -15.33 -1.81 -19.70
N ILE A 84 -15.59 -0.91 -18.75
CA ILE A 84 -15.10 0.47 -18.72
C ILE A 84 -14.41 0.69 -17.40
N LEU A 85 -13.18 1.23 -17.43
CA LEU A 85 -12.43 1.62 -16.23
C LEU A 85 -12.29 3.13 -16.17
N MET A 86 -12.59 3.72 -15.02
CA MET A 86 -12.16 5.04 -14.61
C MET A 86 -11.06 4.90 -13.56
N GLY A 87 -9.85 5.30 -13.88
CA GLY A 87 -8.72 5.38 -12.95
C GLY A 87 -8.36 6.83 -12.69
N ASN A 88 -8.40 7.24 -11.42
CA ASN A 88 -8.11 8.61 -11.00
C ASN A 88 -7.22 8.62 -9.75
N PRO A 89 -5.91 8.36 -9.89
CA PRO A 89 -4.97 8.48 -8.79
C PRO A 89 -4.71 9.95 -8.45
N HIS A 90 -4.74 10.27 -7.16
CA HIS A 90 -4.38 11.59 -6.63
C HIS A 90 -2.98 11.49 -6.03
N TYR A 91 -1.97 11.81 -6.82
CA TYR A 91 -0.57 11.72 -6.42
C TYR A 91 0.15 13.05 -6.68
N PRO A 92 1.25 13.33 -5.95
CA PRO A 92 2.01 14.57 -6.12
C PRO A 92 2.56 14.74 -7.54
N TRP A 93 2.54 15.95 -8.03
CA TRP A 93 3.15 16.31 -9.32
C TRP A 93 4.66 16.56 -9.21
N GLN A 94 5.17 16.61 -8.00
CA GLN A 94 6.58 16.83 -7.68
C GLN A 94 7.11 15.72 -6.77
N GLY A 95 8.43 15.58 -6.69
CA GLY A 95 9.09 14.61 -5.85
C GLY A 95 9.06 13.18 -6.39
N PRO A 96 9.46 12.20 -5.57
CA PRO A 96 9.66 10.81 -6.01
C PRO A 96 8.36 10.05 -6.32
N SER A 97 7.21 10.59 -5.93
CA SER A 97 5.90 9.95 -6.15
C SER A 97 5.18 10.42 -7.39
N ARG A 98 5.78 11.30 -8.18
CA ARG A 98 5.17 11.73 -9.44
C ARG A 98 5.16 10.60 -10.46
N PHE A 99 4.15 10.63 -11.32
CA PHE A 99 4.04 9.70 -12.44
C PHE A 99 4.84 10.14 -13.66
N HIS A 100 5.27 9.15 -14.44
CA HIS A 100 5.61 9.31 -15.84
C HIS A 100 4.62 8.47 -16.68
N ILE A 101 4.45 8.82 -17.95
CA ILE A 101 3.64 8.07 -18.90
C ILE A 101 4.60 7.33 -19.84
N ALA A 102 4.29 6.06 -20.12
CA ALA A 102 5.06 5.25 -21.05
C ALA A 102 4.12 4.37 -21.90
N HIS A 103 4.56 4.12 -23.13
CA HIS A 103 4.01 3.07 -23.99
C HIS A 103 5.15 2.09 -24.29
N LEU A 104 5.01 0.86 -23.85
CA LEU A 104 6.02 -0.17 -23.95
C LEU A 104 5.53 -1.25 -24.91
N THR A 105 6.27 -1.47 -25.98
CA THR A 105 5.96 -2.48 -26.99
C THR A 105 7.13 -3.44 -27.14
N LEU A 106 6.87 -4.72 -26.89
CA LEU A 106 7.72 -5.84 -27.27
C LEU A 106 6.90 -6.71 -28.23
N PRO A 107 7.17 -6.65 -29.55
CA PRO A 107 6.33 -7.29 -30.56
C PRO A 107 6.06 -8.77 -30.27
N GLY A 108 4.78 -9.13 -30.21
CA GLY A 108 4.33 -10.50 -29.92
C GLY A 108 4.29 -10.89 -28.44
N GLU A 109 4.76 -10.02 -27.54
CA GLU A 109 4.79 -10.32 -26.10
C GLU A 109 4.04 -9.30 -25.25
N VAL A 110 4.31 -8.00 -25.42
CA VAL A 110 3.76 -6.92 -24.60
C VAL A 110 3.44 -5.72 -25.47
N ASP A 111 2.25 -5.17 -25.30
CA ASP A 111 1.85 -3.85 -25.79
C ASP A 111 1.00 -3.18 -24.72
N VAL A 112 1.61 -2.32 -23.92
CA VAL A 112 1.00 -1.72 -22.75
C VAL A 112 1.26 -0.22 -22.70
N MET A 113 0.22 0.57 -22.45
CA MET A 113 0.32 2.01 -22.25
C MET A 113 -0.24 2.40 -20.89
N GLY A 114 0.40 3.36 -20.25
CA GLY A 114 -0.09 3.88 -18.97
C GLY A 114 0.96 4.69 -18.21
N ALA A 115 0.86 4.65 -16.87
CA ALA A 115 1.69 5.44 -15.99
C ALA A 115 2.42 4.56 -14.96
N GLY A 116 3.62 4.99 -14.58
CA GLY A 116 4.39 4.43 -13.46
C GLY A 116 4.98 5.54 -12.60
N LEU A 117 5.34 5.24 -11.36
CA LEU A 117 6.09 6.18 -10.55
C LEU A 117 7.50 6.33 -11.13
N ILE A 118 8.09 7.53 -11.06
CA ILE A 118 9.46 7.75 -11.58
C ILE A 118 10.52 6.90 -10.88
N THR A 119 10.20 6.37 -9.71
CA THR A 119 11.03 5.47 -8.91
C THR A 119 10.79 3.99 -9.21
N THR A 120 9.89 3.65 -10.14
CA THR A 120 9.61 2.28 -10.58
C THR A 120 9.83 2.15 -12.07
N SER A 121 10.21 0.97 -12.53
CA SER A 121 10.28 0.66 -13.95
C SER A 121 8.93 0.16 -14.47
N GLY A 122 8.53 0.62 -15.67
CA GLY A 122 7.37 0.10 -16.37
C GLY A 122 6.05 0.80 -16.03
N VAL A 123 4.95 0.17 -16.48
CA VAL A 123 3.58 0.67 -16.36
C VAL A 123 2.91 0.01 -15.16
N ALA A 124 2.63 0.81 -14.12
CA ALA A 124 1.95 0.35 -12.91
C ALA A 124 0.41 0.47 -13.01
N ILE A 125 -0.08 1.51 -13.68
CA ILE A 125 -1.49 1.77 -13.96
C ILE A 125 -1.62 1.94 -15.46
N GLY A 126 -2.48 1.18 -16.11
CA GLY A 126 -2.54 1.24 -17.57
C GLY A 126 -3.56 0.32 -18.22
N PHE A 127 -3.32 0.06 -19.48
CA PHE A 127 -4.18 -0.79 -20.29
C PHE A 127 -3.39 -1.47 -21.41
N THR A 128 -3.93 -2.59 -21.85
CA THR A 128 -3.58 -3.32 -23.06
C THR A 128 -4.81 -3.38 -23.98
N ASP A 129 -4.73 -4.11 -25.07
CA ASP A 129 -5.90 -4.41 -25.93
C ASP A 129 -7.00 -5.22 -25.21
N HIS A 130 -6.70 -5.83 -24.07
CA HIS A 130 -7.56 -6.78 -23.42
C HIS A 130 -8.11 -6.28 -22.09
N VAL A 131 -7.28 -5.68 -21.26
CA VAL A 131 -7.61 -5.31 -19.87
C VAL A 131 -7.04 -3.94 -19.55
N ALA A 132 -7.79 -3.17 -18.77
CA ALA A 132 -7.35 -1.93 -18.14
C ALA A 132 -7.38 -2.08 -16.62
N TRP A 133 -6.38 -1.49 -15.92
CA TRP A 133 -6.31 -1.53 -14.47
C TRP A 133 -5.83 -0.21 -13.89
N SER A 134 -6.28 0.06 -12.68
CA SER A 134 -5.83 1.18 -11.85
C SER A 134 -5.63 0.72 -10.41
N HIS A 135 -4.91 1.52 -9.66
CA HIS A 135 -4.66 1.27 -8.25
C HIS A 135 -5.22 2.39 -7.38
N THR A 136 -5.67 2.01 -6.20
CA THR A 136 -5.94 2.92 -5.09
C THR A 136 -5.10 2.50 -3.89
N VAL A 137 -4.68 3.43 -3.04
CA VAL A 137 -3.96 3.06 -1.81
C VAL A 137 -4.91 2.28 -0.90
N SER A 138 -4.48 1.10 -0.48
CA SER A 138 -5.22 0.19 0.37
C SER A 138 -5.16 0.62 1.84
N THR A 139 -6.17 0.22 2.62
CA THR A 139 -6.20 0.36 4.08
C THR A 139 -5.39 -0.68 4.83
N ALA A 140 -4.98 -1.77 4.15
CA ALA A 140 -4.27 -2.86 4.79
C ALA A 140 -2.93 -2.40 5.39
N LEU A 141 -2.68 -2.81 6.62
CA LEU A 141 -1.40 -2.61 7.27
C LEU A 141 -0.35 -3.51 6.61
N ARG A 142 0.82 -2.96 6.37
CA ARG A 142 1.95 -3.66 5.72
C ARG A 142 2.99 -4.10 6.73
N PHE A 143 2.74 -3.84 8.00
CA PHE A 143 3.63 -4.11 9.12
C PHE A 143 2.85 -4.42 10.38
N THR A 144 3.54 -5.02 11.34
CA THR A 144 3.14 -5.05 12.73
C THR A 144 4.28 -4.59 13.60
N MET A 145 3.95 -4.00 14.74
CA MET A 145 4.90 -3.80 15.83
C MET A 145 4.99 -5.08 16.65
N PHE A 146 6.15 -5.36 17.18
CA PHE A 146 6.36 -6.39 18.18
C PHE A 146 7.01 -5.80 19.42
N ARG A 147 6.51 -6.15 20.59
CA ARG A 147 7.17 -5.87 21.85
C ARG A 147 7.99 -7.11 22.26
N LEU A 148 9.25 -6.89 22.53
CA LEU A 148 10.18 -7.90 23.01
C LEU A 148 10.51 -7.65 24.47
N ASP A 149 10.35 -8.65 25.34
CA ASP A 149 10.73 -8.57 26.73
C ASP A 149 12.24 -8.73 26.86
N LEU A 150 12.90 -7.75 27.48
CA LEU A 150 14.35 -7.73 27.64
C LEU A 150 14.82 -8.67 28.76
N VAL A 151 16.06 -9.09 28.67
CA VAL A 151 16.73 -9.81 29.76
C VAL A 151 17.09 -8.81 30.85
N GLU A 152 16.72 -9.10 32.09
CA GLU A 152 17.03 -8.25 33.24
C GLU A 152 18.51 -7.86 33.29
N GLY A 153 18.79 -6.57 33.36
CA GLY A 153 20.14 -6.01 33.39
C GLY A 153 20.89 -6.04 32.05
N ASN A 154 20.28 -6.51 30.96
CA ASN A 154 20.89 -6.51 29.63
C ASN A 154 19.92 -5.92 28.57
N PRO A 155 20.00 -4.64 28.26
CA PRO A 155 19.14 -3.99 27.28
C PRO A 155 19.39 -4.42 25.83
N MET A 156 20.47 -5.17 25.59
CA MET A 156 20.85 -5.67 24.25
C MET A 156 20.48 -7.13 24.03
N ALA A 157 19.72 -7.76 24.93
CA ALA A 157 19.24 -9.12 24.77
C ALA A 157 17.76 -9.23 25.15
N TYR A 158 17.02 -10.07 24.45
CA TYR A 158 15.58 -10.27 24.62
C TYR A 158 15.23 -11.76 24.69
N ARG A 159 14.06 -12.05 25.24
CA ARG A 159 13.50 -13.40 25.32
C ARG A 159 12.70 -13.72 24.08
N PHE A 160 12.84 -14.95 23.59
CA PHE A 160 12.02 -15.51 22.50
C PHE A 160 11.69 -16.97 22.84
N GLY A 161 10.50 -17.23 23.36
CA GLY A 161 10.15 -18.51 23.96
C GLY A 161 11.10 -18.85 25.10
N ASN A 162 11.79 -19.98 24.97
CA ASN A 162 12.80 -20.44 25.93
C ASN A 162 14.23 -19.97 25.60
N GLU A 163 14.41 -19.21 24.52
CA GLU A 163 15.70 -18.72 24.05
C GLU A 163 15.96 -17.28 24.53
N VAL A 164 17.23 -16.96 24.63
CA VAL A 164 17.72 -15.57 24.72
C VAL A 164 18.40 -15.24 23.41
N ARG A 165 18.05 -14.11 22.82
CA ARG A 165 18.63 -13.61 21.57
C ARG A 165 19.17 -12.21 21.76
N ASP A 166 20.24 -11.91 21.02
CA ASP A 166 20.88 -10.59 21.06
C ASP A 166 20.20 -9.63 20.06
N ILE A 167 20.28 -8.34 20.39
CA ILE A 167 19.97 -7.24 19.47
C ILE A 167 21.27 -6.86 18.76
N ASP A 168 21.30 -7.03 17.43
CA ASP A 168 22.46 -6.69 16.62
C ASP A 168 22.61 -5.17 16.47
N ALA A 169 23.80 -4.64 16.69
CA ALA A 169 24.14 -3.23 16.51
C ALA A 169 24.93 -3.04 15.21
N ILE A 170 24.27 -2.54 14.15
CA ILE A 170 24.84 -2.36 12.82
C ILE A 170 25.24 -0.89 12.64
N LYS A 171 26.54 -0.62 12.51
CA LYS A 171 27.04 0.72 12.25
C LYS A 171 26.97 1.03 10.75
N ILE A 172 26.41 2.18 10.41
CA ILE A 172 26.34 2.70 9.04
C ILE A 172 26.86 4.14 9.00
N GLY A 173 27.61 4.47 7.94
CA GLY A 173 27.96 5.86 7.62
C GLY A 173 26.99 6.41 6.56
N VAL A 174 26.41 7.56 6.80
CA VAL A 174 25.55 8.27 5.85
C VAL A 174 26.30 9.50 5.36
N GLU A 175 26.60 9.54 4.07
CA GLU A 175 27.21 10.70 3.43
C GLU A 175 26.20 11.84 3.33
N THR A 176 26.57 13.02 3.85
CA THR A 176 25.79 14.23 3.78
C THR A 176 26.62 15.37 3.20
N GLU A 177 26.02 16.53 2.92
CA GLU A 177 26.74 17.73 2.46
C GLU A 177 27.80 18.19 3.48
N ASP A 178 27.58 17.92 4.76
CA ASP A 178 28.46 18.30 5.88
C ASP A 178 29.47 17.21 6.26
N GLY A 179 29.52 16.10 5.51
CA GLY A 179 30.39 14.95 5.76
C GLY A 179 29.63 13.68 6.14
N THR A 180 30.38 12.65 6.54
CA THR A 180 29.80 11.36 6.94
C THR A 180 29.20 11.45 8.34
N VAL A 181 27.94 11.07 8.47
CA VAL A 181 27.25 10.96 9.76
C VAL A 181 27.07 9.50 10.11
N ASP A 182 27.70 9.06 11.21
CA ASP A 182 27.56 7.70 11.71
C ASP A 182 26.23 7.49 12.42
N ARG A 183 25.60 6.34 12.15
CA ARG A 183 24.38 5.86 12.83
C ARG A 183 24.55 4.40 13.22
N THR A 184 23.90 4.01 14.30
CA THR A 184 23.77 2.61 14.69
C THR A 184 22.32 2.19 14.51
N ILE A 185 22.10 1.18 13.69
CA ILE A 185 20.78 0.56 13.51
C ILE A 185 20.77 -0.71 14.35
N TYR A 186 19.77 -0.83 15.21
CA TYR A 186 19.58 -2.00 16.06
C TYR A 186 18.58 -2.94 15.42
N MET A 187 18.99 -4.19 15.19
CA MET A 187 18.22 -5.19 14.47
C MET A 187 17.92 -6.41 15.34
N THR A 188 16.75 -6.96 15.16
CA THR A 188 16.33 -8.25 15.70
C THR A 188 15.89 -9.18 14.57
N HIS A 189 15.58 -10.44 14.87
CA HIS A 189 15.02 -11.37 13.87
C HIS A 189 13.65 -10.93 13.32
N LEU A 190 12.91 -10.06 14.04
CA LEU A 190 11.62 -9.52 13.59
C LEU A 190 11.74 -8.20 12.82
N GLY A 191 12.89 -7.52 12.90
CA GLY A 191 13.11 -6.25 12.22
C GLY A 191 13.87 -5.25 13.07
N PRO A 192 13.97 -3.98 12.62
CA PRO A 192 14.66 -2.92 13.33
C PRO A 192 13.92 -2.49 14.59
N VAL A 193 14.72 -2.07 15.58
CA VAL A 193 14.23 -1.38 16.77
C VAL A 193 13.71 0.00 16.38
N VAL A 194 12.54 0.35 16.91
CA VAL A 194 11.88 1.65 16.69
C VAL A 194 11.63 2.32 18.01
N VAL A 195 12.17 3.53 18.21
CA VAL A 195 11.97 4.32 19.45
C VAL A 195 11.29 5.64 19.10
N GLY A 196 10.07 5.83 19.57
CA GLY A 196 9.25 7.00 19.29
C GLY A 196 8.17 7.19 20.36
N ASP A 197 7.22 8.09 20.14
CA ASP A 197 6.19 8.47 21.12
C ASP A 197 5.40 7.29 21.71
N ARG A 198 5.28 6.20 20.98
CA ARG A 198 4.50 5.00 21.35
C ARG A 198 5.33 3.72 21.43
N SER A 199 6.62 3.81 21.21
CA SER A 199 7.54 2.68 21.18
C SER A 199 8.77 3.04 22.00
N ARG A 200 8.92 2.42 23.16
CA ARG A 200 10.01 2.69 24.09
C ARG A 200 11.07 1.60 24.02
N TRP A 201 12.27 1.94 24.43
CA TRP A 201 13.32 1.02 24.77
C TRP A 201 13.76 1.31 26.19
N ASP A 202 13.14 0.67 27.15
CA ASP A 202 13.43 0.81 28.59
C ASP A 202 14.23 -0.40 29.12
N ASP A 203 14.16 -0.66 30.43
CA ASP A 203 14.82 -1.78 31.06
C ASP A 203 14.03 -3.10 31.03
N GLN A 204 12.77 -3.06 30.58
CA GLN A 204 11.86 -4.20 30.56
C GLN A 204 11.55 -4.70 29.16
N TYR A 205 11.36 -3.79 28.18
CA TYR A 205 10.98 -4.15 26.84
C TYR A 205 11.46 -3.15 25.78
N VAL A 206 11.50 -3.63 24.55
CA VAL A 206 11.80 -2.85 23.36
C VAL A 206 10.77 -3.14 22.26
N TYR A 207 10.48 -2.14 21.43
CA TYR A 207 9.60 -2.30 20.27
C TYR A 207 10.41 -2.43 18.98
N VAL A 208 9.97 -3.33 18.11
CA VAL A 208 10.53 -3.53 16.78
C VAL A 208 9.40 -3.51 15.74
N MET A 209 9.71 -3.14 14.52
CA MET A 209 8.75 -3.14 13.41
C MET A 209 9.14 -4.18 12.37
N ARG A 210 8.20 -5.07 12.04
CA ARG A 210 8.35 -5.99 10.91
C ARG A 210 7.48 -5.52 9.76
N ASP A 211 8.10 -5.26 8.61
CA ASP A 211 7.44 -4.80 7.40
C ASP A 211 7.47 -5.90 6.33
N VAL A 212 6.31 -6.27 5.83
CA VAL A 212 6.13 -7.33 4.84
C VAL A 212 6.75 -7.02 3.49
N ASN A 213 7.03 -5.74 3.23
CA ASN A 213 7.65 -5.29 2.00
C ASN A 213 9.19 -5.16 2.09
N TYR A 214 9.79 -5.42 3.25
CA TYR A 214 11.24 -5.29 3.41
C TYR A 214 12.03 -6.20 2.45
N GLU A 215 11.48 -7.37 2.13
CA GLU A 215 12.04 -8.33 1.18
C GLU A 215 11.11 -8.59 -0.03
N ASN A 216 10.27 -7.60 -0.38
CA ASN A 216 9.34 -7.73 -1.48
C ASN A 216 9.97 -7.34 -2.82
N TYR A 217 10.58 -8.29 -3.50
CA TYR A 217 11.14 -8.15 -4.86
C TYR A 217 10.19 -8.63 -5.97
N ARG A 218 8.98 -9.11 -5.64
CA ARG A 218 8.04 -9.78 -6.56
C ARG A 218 7.24 -8.82 -7.44
N SER A 219 7.31 -7.53 -7.16
CA SER A 219 6.54 -6.50 -7.88
C SER A 219 6.81 -6.50 -9.39
N ALA A 220 8.06 -6.67 -9.81
CA ALA A 220 8.42 -6.66 -11.23
C ALA A 220 7.79 -7.84 -11.99
N ASP A 221 7.83 -9.05 -11.42
CA ASP A 221 7.23 -10.23 -12.03
C ASP A 221 5.70 -10.12 -12.06
N GLN A 222 5.09 -9.57 -11.01
CA GLN A 222 3.66 -9.31 -10.97
C GLN A 222 3.22 -8.39 -12.11
N TYR A 223 3.87 -7.24 -12.32
CA TYR A 223 3.50 -6.34 -13.40
C TYR A 223 3.76 -6.93 -14.78
N LYS A 224 4.81 -7.72 -14.94
CA LYS A 224 5.07 -8.46 -16.19
C LYS A 224 3.89 -9.38 -16.56
N ASP A 225 3.31 -10.08 -15.58
CA ASP A 225 2.18 -10.98 -15.81
C ASP A 225 0.87 -10.19 -15.96
N ILE A 226 0.67 -9.10 -15.23
CA ILE A 226 -0.44 -8.16 -15.44
C ILE A 226 -0.44 -7.64 -16.90
N HIS A 227 0.72 -7.22 -17.43
CA HIS A 227 0.83 -6.70 -18.79
C HIS A 227 0.48 -7.76 -19.87
N LYS A 228 0.52 -9.04 -19.53
CA LYS A 228 0.18 -10.16 -20.43
C LYS A 228 -1.24 -10.68 -20.21
N SER A 229 -1.93 -10.24 -19.18
CA SER A 229 -3.28 -10.69 -18.85
C SER A 229 -4.27 -10.29 -19.95
N ARG A 230 -5.19 -11.22 -20.27
CA ARG A 230 -6.21 -11.03 -21.31
C ARG A 230 -7.60 -10.72 -20.77
N ASN A 231 -7.80 -10.94 -19.48
CA ASN A 231 -9.05 -10.69 -18.78
C ASN A 231 -8.79 -10.44 -17.29
N VAL A 232 -9.82 -10.03 -16.57
CA VAL A 232 -9.71 -9.74 -15.14
C VAL A 232 -9.41 -10.97 -14.27
N ALA A 233 -9.74 -12.17 -14.73
CA ALA A 233 -9.42 -13.41 -14.01
C ALA A 233 -7.92 -13.72 -14.06
N GLU A 234 -7.30 -13.60 -15.26
CA GLU A 234 -5.85 -13.75 -15.42
C GLU A 234 -5.09 -12.66 -14.63
N LEU A 235 -5.59 -11.42 -14.65
CA LEU A 235 -5.01 -10.33 -13.86
C LEU A 235 -5.09 -10.64 -12.36
N ARG A 236 -6.25 -11.13 -11.86
CA ARG A 236 -6.40 -11.56 -10.48
C ARG A 236 -5.42 -12.70 -10.13
N GLU A 237 -5.22 -13.63 -11.05
CA GLU A 237 -4.26 -14.73 -10.84
C GLU A 237 -2.82 -14.21 -10.74
N ALA A 238 -2.42 -13.24 -11.57
CA ALA A 238 -1.11 -12.60 -11.44
C ALA A 238 -0.92 -11.91 -10.07
N LEU A 239 -1.98 -11.26 -9.54
CA LEU A 239 -1.94 -10.69 -8.18
C LEU A 239 -1.78 -11.79 -7.12
N ALA A 240 -2.52 -12.90 -7.24
CA ALA A 240 -2.49 -14.02 -6.31
C ALA A 240 -1.13 -14.74 -6.30
N THR A 241 -0.59 -15.01 -7.49
CA THR A 241 0.68 -15.73 -7.66
C THR A 241 1.87 -14.98 -7.07
N HIS A 242 1.92 -13.67 -7.28
CA HIS A 242 3.10 -12.91 -6.89
C HIS A 242 2.95 -12.16 -5.58
N GLN A 243 1.75 -11.69 -5.23
CA GLN A 243 1.52 -10.83 -4.06
C GLN A 243 2.59 -9.73 -3.93
N GLY A 244 2.99 -9.17 -5.08
CA GLY A 244 4.11 -8.23 -5.21
C GLY A 244 3.71 -6.77 -5.05
N ALA A 245 2.42 -6.43 -5.19
CA ALA A 245 1.91 -5.08 -4.95
C ALA A 245 2.11 -4.69 -3.48
N ALA A 246 2.79 -3.55 -3.25
CA ALA A 246 3.26 -3.25 -1.91
C ALA A 246 2.16 -2.66 -0.99
N PHE A 247 1.23 -1.85 -1.53
CA PHE A 247 0.30 -1.09 -0.69
C PHE A 247 -0.99 -0.63 -1.41
N VAL A 248 -1.41 -1.37 -2.45
CA VAL A 248 -2.52 -0.92 -3.29
C VAL A 248 -3.62 -1.96 -3.45
N ASN A 249 -4.85 -1.48 -3.58
CA ASN A 249 -5.93 -2.20 -4.21
C ASN A 249 -5.74 -2.18 -5.73
N THR A 250 -6.27 -3.16 -6.42
CA THR A 250 -6.36 -3.20 -7.88
C THR A 250 -7.81 -3.21 -8.31
N ILE A 251 -8.15 -2.27 -9.18
CA ILE A 251 -9.46 -2.17 -9.83
C ILE A 251 -9.23 -2.32 -11.33
N ALA A 252 -9.94 -3.24 -11.98
CA ALA A 252 -9.74 -3.52 -13.40
C ALA A 252 -11.04 -3.79 -14.14
N ALA A 253 -11.01 -3.58 -15.46
CA ALA A 253 -12.08 -3.95 -16.37
C ALA A 253 -11.48 -4.56 -17.64
N ASP A 254 -12.15 -5.56 -18.22
CA ASP A 254 -11.70 -6.20 -19.45
C ASP A 254 -12.67 -5.99 -20.61
N ARG A 255 -12.18 -6.31 -21.81
CA ARG A 255 -12.97 -6.16 -23.04
C ARG A 255 -14.15 -7.13 -23.14
N ASP A 256 -14.16 -8.19 -22.33
CA ASP A 256 -15.21 -9.21 -22.31
C ASP A 256 -16.32 -8.85 -21.31
N GLY A 257 -16.18 -7.72 -20.60
CA GLY A 257 -17.18 -7.15 -19.71
C GLY A 257 -17.06 -7.58 -18.27
N GLY A 258 -15.91 -8.11 -17.86
CA GLY A 258 -15.57 -8.36 -16.48
C GLY A 258 -15.11 -7.07 -15.75
N ALA A 259 -15.48 -6.93 -14.48
CA ALA A 259 -14.98 -5.92 -13.56
C ALA A 259 -14.36 -6.61 -12.33
N LEU A 260 -13.20 -6.15 -11.88
CA LEU A 260 -12.46 -6.71 -10.75
C LEU A 260 -12.18 -5.65 -9.69
N TYR A 261 -12.46 -5.98 -8.44
CA TYR A 261 -11.81 -5.41 -7.26
C TYR A 261 -10.91 -6.47 -6.62
N ALA A 262 -9.70 -6.10 -6.20
CA ALA A 262 -8.84 -6.95 -5.40
C ALA A 262 -7.94 -6.13 -4.47
N ASP A 263 -7.92 -6.45 -3.18
CA ASP A 263 -6.86 -6.06 -2.25
C ASP A 263 -5.94 -7.28 -2.02
N MET A 264 -5.37 -7.77 -3.12
CA MET A 264 -4.45 -8.91 -3.19
C MET A 264 -3.03 -8.39 -3.39
N SER A 265 -2.29 -8.31 -2.29
CA SER A 265 -1.01 -7.61 -2.22
C SER A 265 -0.14 -8.19 -1.09
N ALA A 266 1.03 -7.62 -0.84
CA ALA A 266 1.85 -8.01 0.30
C ALA A 266 1.15 -7.59 1.61
N ILE A 267 0.54 -8.54 2.31
CA ILE A 267 -0.15 -8.35 3.59
C ILE A 267 0.41 -9.36 4.60
N PRO A 268 0.76 -8.94 5.84
CA PRO A 268 1.20 -9.86 6.87
C PRO A 268 0.13 -10.92 7.21
N ASN A 269 0.52 -12.17 7.37
CA ASN A 269 -0.40 -13.25 7.75
C ASN A 269 -0.76 -13.17 9.24
N VAL A 270 -1.61 -12.22 9.56
CA VAL A 270 -2.10 -11.94 10.91
C VAL A 270 -3.62 -12.08 10.93
N SER A 271 -4.10 -13.20 11.40
CA SER A 271 -5.54 -13.49 11.48
C SER A 271 -6.20 -12.75 12.66
N THR A 272 -7.52 -12.73 12.66
CA THR A 272 -8.31 -12.17 13.77
C THR A 272 -7.99 -12.89 15.10
N GLU A 273 -7.84 -14.21 15.08
CA GLU A 273 -7.51 -15.01 16.27
C GLU A 273 -6.10 -14.70 16.77
N LEU A 274 -5.14 -14.49 15.85
CA LEU A 274 -3.79 -14.10 16.23
C LEU A 274 -3.80 -12.72 16.93
N ILE A 275 -4.54 -11.76 16.39
CA ILE A 275 -4.70 -10.44 17.01
C ILE A 275 -5.31 -10.58 18.41
N GLN A 276 -6.39 -11.34 18.55
CA GLN A 276 -7.09 -11.53 19.83
C GLN A 276 -6.19 -12.15 20.90
N ARG A 277 -5.35 -13.13 20.52
CA ARG A 277 -4.46 -13.84 21.44
C ARG A 277 -3.22 -13.06 21.79
N CYS A 278 -2.62 -12.38 20.81
CA CYS A 278 -1.26 -11.88 20.86
C CYS A 278 -1.13 -10.36 20.95
N SER A 279 -2.23 -9.63 20.79
CA SER A 279 -2.17 -8.16 20.86
C SER A 279 -1.87 -7.69 22.27
N ILE A 280 -0.85 -6.83 22.41
CA ILE A 280 -0.44 -6.24 23.67
C ILE A 280 -1.14 -4.92 23.91
N GLU A 281 -1.27 -4.10 22.86
CA GLU A 281 -1.96 -2.84 22.87
C GLU A 281 -2.81 -2.72 21.61
N THR A 282 -4.10 -2.55 21.78
CA THR A 282 -4.97 -2.10 20.70
C THR A 282 -5.03 -0.58 20.78
N THR A 283 -4.38 0.10 19.85
CA THR A 283 -4.67 1.51 19.67
C THR A 283 -6.12 1.63 19.17
N ASN A 284 -6.94 2.45 19.83
CA ASN A 284 -8.34 2.71 19.48
C ASN A 284 -8.57 3.19 18.04
N SER A 285 -7.50 3.38 17.26
CA SER A 285 -7.55 3.84 15.87
C SER A 285 -7.46 2.72 14.82
N GLY A 286 -7.19 1.46 15.20
CA GLY A 286 -7.00 0.33 14.26
C GLY A 286 -5.82 0.50 13.28
N ARG A 287 -4.99 1.54 13.46
CA ARG A 287 -3.90 1.88 12.53
C ARG A 287 -2.55 1.26 12.89
N MET A 288 -2.47 0.54 13.99
CA MET A 288 -1.27 -0.16 14.43
C MET A 288 -1.65 -1.39 15.24
N ILE A 289 -1.05 -2.51 14.91
CA ILE A 289 -1.18 -3.77 15.65
C ILE A 289 0.18 -4.03 16.30
N SER A 290 0.17 -4.18 17.63
CA SER A 290 1.35 -4.55 18.41
C SER A 290 1.15 -5.94 19.00
N LEU A 291 2.04 -6.87 18.66
CA LEU A 291 2.01 -8.27 19.05
C LEU A 291 3.07 -8.57 20.12
N ASN A 292 2.87 -9.64 20.88
CA ASN A 292 3.88 -10.17 21.80
C ASN A 292 5.00 -10.86 21.02
N GLY A 293 6.10 -10.15 20.78
CA GLY A 293 7.25 -10.66 20.03
C GLY A 293 8.14 -11.62 20.82
N SER A 294 7.94 -11.75 22.12
CA SER A 294 8.66 -12.74 22.94
C SER A 294 8.02 -14.13 22.92
N ASP A 295 6.80 -14.24 22.39
CA ASP A 295 6.09 -15.50 22.21
C ASP A 295 6.18 -15.94 20.74
N PRO A 296 6.87 -17.06 20.42
CA PRO A 296 6.99 -17.57 19.04
C PRO A 296 5.64 -17.85 18.36
N ASP A 297 4.62 -18.19 19.15
CA ASP A 297 3.27 -18.46 18.62
C ASP A 297 2.53 -17.18 18.20
N CYS A 298 3.10 -16.01 18.49
CA CYS A 298 2.57 -14.71 18.11
C CYS A 298 3.24 -14.12 16.86
N ASP A 299 4.14 -14.86 16.21
CA ASP A 299 4.73 -14.46 14.92
C ASP A 299 3.71 -14.61 13.77
N TRP A 300 4.01 -14.00 12.64
CA TRP A 300 3.21 -14.14 11.42
C TRP A 300 3.15 -15.60 10.99
N ARG A 301 1.94 -16.05 10.66
CA ARG A 301 1.75 -17.43 10.20
C ARG A 301 2.44 -17.66 8.87
N ILE A 302 2.99 -18.86 8.70
CA ILE A 302 3.50 -19.34 7.41
C ILE A 302 2.42 -20.18 6.76
N ASP A 303 2.07 -19.83 5.53
CA ASP A 303 1.09 -20.57 4.73
C ASP A 303 1.74 -21.02 3.42
N PRO A 304 1.61 -22.27 3.01
CA PRO A 304 2.23 -22.80 1.79
C PRO A 304 1.62 -22.21 0.50
N ASP A 305 0.39 -21.69 0.55
CA ASP A 305 -0.30 -21.10 -0.60
C ASP A 305 0.04 -19.61 -0.78
N ALA A 306 0.79 -19.01 0.15
CA ALA A 306 1.27 -17.65 0.04
C ALA A 306 2.56 -17.58 -0.80
N ALA A 307 2.73 -16.50 -1.56
CA ALA A 307 3.90 -16.28 -2.43
C ALA A 307 5.23 -16.18 -1.67
N TYR A 308 5.20 -15.88 -0.38
CA TYR A 308 6.37 -15.76 0.48
C TYR A 308 6.01 -16.06 1.94
N PRO A 309 6.91 -16.65 2.75
CA PRO A 309 6.67 -16.92 4.16
C PRO A 309 6.25 -15.67 4.95
N GLY A 310 5.17 -15.78 5.73
CA GLY A 310 4.63 -14.68 6.52
C GLY A 310 3.66 -13.76 5.77
N LEU A 311 3.41 -13.99 4.47
CA LEU A 311 2.30 -13.38 3.75
C LEU A 311 0.99 -14.11 4.03
N MET A 312 -0.10 -13.34 4.05
CA MET A 312 -1.46 -13.87 4.06
C MET A 312 -1.75 -14.56 2.73
N PRO A 313 -2.30 -15.80 2.71
CA PRO A 313 -2.58 -16.49 1.44
C PRO A 313 -3.65 -15.75 0.63
N PRO A 314 -3.64 -15.85 -0.71
CA PRO A 314 -4.60 -15.18 -1.58
C PRO A 314 -6.07 -15.50 -1.29
N SER A 315 -6.37 -16.68 -0.76
CA SER A 315 -7.72 -17.10 -0.36
C SER A 315 -8.29 -16.31 0.81
N GLU A 316 -7.43 -15.72 1.65
CA GLU A 316 -7.80 -14.88 2.80
C GLU A 316 -7.74 -13.37 2.48
N GLN A 317 -7.49 -13.00 1.23
CA GLN A 317 -7.45 -11.61 0.77
C GLN A 317 -8.70 -11.25 -0.05
N PRO A 318 -9.32 -10.07 0.17
CA PRO A 318 -10.58 -9.75 -0.47
C PRO A 318 -10.44 -9.51 -1.97
N SER A 319 -11.28 -10.17 -2.76
CA SER A 319 -11.41 -9.93 -4.19
C SER A 319 -12.82 -10.25 -4.69
N LEU A 320 -13.24 -9.56 -5.75
CA LEU A 320 -14.54 -9.70 -6.38
C LEU A 320 -14.41 -9.53 -7.89
N ILE A 321 -14.84 -10.53 -8.65
CA ILE A 321 -15.10 -10.40 -10.09
C ILE A 321 -16.63 -10.36 -10.28
N THR A 322 -17.10 -9.41 -11.08
CA THR A 322 -18.52 -9.20 -11.37
C THR A 322 -18.71 -8.63 -12.77
N ASP A 323 -19.94 -8.76 -13.28
CA ASP A 323 -20.40 -8.13 -14.53
C ASP A 323 -21.12 -6.79 -14.30
N THR A 324 -21.29 -6.37 -13.03
CA THR A 324 -21.89 -5.10 -12.65
C THR A 324 -20.82 -4.01 -12.50
N TYR A 325 -20.48 -3.63 -11.27
CA TYR A 325 -19.42 -2.64 -11.05
C TYR A 325 -18.65 -2.91 -9.76
N VAL A 326 -17.46 -2.34 -9.66
CA VAL A 326 -16.69 -2.23 -8.43
C VAL A 326 -16.13 -0.82 -8.29
N SER A 327 -15.95 -0.38 -7.04
CA SER A 327 -15.50 0.96 -6.69
C SER A 327 -14.53 0.93 -5.53
N ASN A 328 -13.54 1.80 -5.54
CA ASN A 328 -12.74 2.10 -4.37
C ASN A 328 -12.27 3.56 -4.37
N SER A 329 -12.38 4.19 -3.20
CA SER A 329 -11.93 5.56 -2.92
C SER A 329 -11.08 5.61 -1.64
N ASN A 330 -10.18 4.64 -1.47
CA ASN A 330 -9.26 4.44 -0.35
C ASN A 330 -9.90 4.02 0.98
N ASP A 331 -11.19 3.75 1.04
CA ASP A 331 -11.78 3.02 2.15
C ASP A 331 -11.53 1.51 1.99
N SER A 332 -11.81 0.72 3.02
CA SER A 332 -11.59 -0.73 2.97
C SER A 332 -12.50 -1.42 1.93
N TYR A 333 -12.17 -2.63 1.62
CA TYR A 333 -12.81 -3.51 0.64
C TYR A 333 -14.33 -3.72 0.82
N TRP A 334 -14.86 -3.52 2.01
CA TRP A 334 -16.21 -3.93 2.42
C TRP A 334 -17.33 -3.48 1.47
N LEU A 335 -17.33 -2.21 1.04
CA LEU A 335 -18.29 -1.63 0.10
C LEU A 335 -17.73 -1.41 -1.31
N SER A 336 -16.81 -2.25 -1.75
CA SER A 336 -16.34 -2.19 -3.15
C SER A 336 -17.47 -2.45 -4.16
N ASN A 337 -18.49 -3.19 -3.74
CA ASN A 337 -19.78 -3.34 -4.41
C ASN A 337 -20.88 -3.50 -3.35
N PRO A 338 -21.82 -2.53 -3.19
CA PRO A 338 -22.89 -2.62 -2.19
C PRO A 338 -23.85 -3.80 -2.37
N GLY A 339 -24.02 -4.30 -3.59
CA GLY A 339 -24.83 -5.49 -3.88
C GLY A 339 -24.13 -6.82 -3.57
N ARG A 340 -22.82 -6.80 -3.31
CA ARG A 340 -22.00 -7.98 -3.04
C ARG A 340 -20.91 -7.65 -2.02
N LEU A 341 -21.30 -7.53 -0.75
CA LEU A 341 -20.41 -7.18 0.35
C LEU A 341 -19.28 -8.19 0.48
N LEU A 342 -18.07 -7.69 0.70
CA LEU A 342 -16.91 -8.49 1.07
C LEU A 342 -16.76 -8.44 2.59
N GLU A 343 -16.89 -9.58 3.27
CA GLU A 343 -16.88 -9.67 4.74
C GLU A 343 -16.15 -10.92 5.21
N GLY A 344 -15.69 -10.89 6.46
CA GLY A 344 -15.04 -12.02 7.14
C GLY A 344 -13.53 -12.06 7.03
N PHE A 345 -12.91 -10.94 6.62
CA PHE A 345 -11.45 -10.86 6.49
C PHE A 345 -10.79 -10.33 7.77
N SER A 346 -9.47 -10.53 7.87
CA SER A 346 -8.71 -10.04 9.03
C SER A 346 -8.76 -8.52 9.14
N PRO A 347 -8.90 -7.95 10.36
CA PRO A 347 -8.84 -6.52 10.62
C PRO A 347 -7.54 -5.84 10.13
N ILE A 348 -6.45 -6.58 9.92
CA ILE A 348 -5.22 -6.05 9.36
C ILE A 348 -5.41 -5.50 7.93
N ILE A 349 -6.41 -6.01 7.18
CA ILE A 349 -6.72 -5.55 5.81
C ILE A 349 -7.55 -4.28 5.85
N GLY A 350 -8.47 -4.17 6.80
CA GLY A 350 -9.33 -3.00 6.92
C GLY A 350 -10.60 -3.28 7.70
N ASN A 351 -11.35 -2.22 7.97
CA ASN A 351 -12.56 -2.28 8.76
C ASN A 351 -13.79 -2.61 7.90
N GLU A 352 -14.59 -3.54 8.37
CA GLU A 352 -15.94 -3.82 7.87
C GLU A 352 -16.99 -3.02 8.67
N ARG A 353 -18.16 -2.81 8.09
CA ARG A 353 -19.33 -2.20 8.74
C ARG A 353 -19.03 -0.86 9.44
N ALA A 354 -18.02 -0.14 8.93
CA ALA A 354 -17.59 1.15 9.44
C ALA A 354 -18.10 2.29 8.55
N ILE A 355 -18.23 3.48 9.12
CA ILE A 355 -18.62 4.68 8.38
C ILE A 355 -17.60 4.96 7.28
N ARG A 356 -18.10 5.16 6.05
CA ARG A 356 -17.28 5.49 4.88
C ARG A 356 -17.06 6.99 4.77
N SER A 357 -15.94 7.35 4.13
CA SER A 357 -15.64 8.75 3.80
C SER A 357 -16.72 9.34 2.90
N LEU A 358 -16.88 10.66 2.94
CA LEU A 358 -17.81 11.36 2.03
C LEU A 358 -17.49 11.08 0.57
N ARG A 359 -16.22 10.88 0.22
CA ARG A 359 -15.78 10.57 -1.13
C ARG A 359 -16.23 9.19 -1.59
N THR A 360 -16.15 8.17 -0.75
CA THR A 360 -16.68 6.83 -1.05
C THR A 360 -18.20 6.86 -1.19
N ARG A 361 -18.90 7.55 -0.28
CA ARG A 361 -20.36 7.70 -0.37
C ARG A 361 -20.78 8.39 -1.65
N ALA A 362 -20.09 9.48 -2.02
CA ALA A 362 -20.35 10.19 -3.27
C ALA A 362 -20.18 9.27 -4.49
N GLY A 363 -19.08 8.52 -4.57
CA GLY A 363 -18.83 7.61 -5.67
C GLY A 363 -19.92 6.56 -5.84
N LEU A 364 -20.38 5.95 -4.75
CA LEU A 364 -21.46 4.96 -4.76
C LEU A 364 -22.78 5.61 -5.19
N MET A 365 -23.15 6.74 -4.60
CA MET A 365 -24.39 7.47 -4.91
C MET A 365 -24.44 7.90 -6.38
N PHE A 366 -23.34 8.41 -6.93
CA PHE A 366 -23.30 8.84 -8.34
C PHE A 366 -23.46 7.66 -9.31
N VAL A 367 -22.99 6.48 -8.96
CA VAL A 367 -23.22 5.26 -9.73
C VAL A 367 -24.69 4.84 -9.63
N GLU A 368 -25.26 4.84 -8.43
CA GLU A 368 -26.67 4.51 -8.19
C GLU A 368 -27.63 5.45 -8.93
N GLU A 369 -27.38 6.77 -8.92
CA GLU A 369 -28.19 7.74 -9.67
C GLU A 369 -28.29 7.40 -11.17
N VAL A 370 -27.19 6.96 -11.78
CA VAL A 370 -27.20 6.54 -13.20
C VAL A 370 -27.96 5.24 -13.37
N MET A 371 -27.74 4.26 -12.49
CA MET A 371 -28.44 2.97 -12.53
C MET A 371 -29.97 3.14 -12.35
N ASP A 372 -30.40 3.95 -11.39
CA ASP A 372 -31.81 4.22 -11.11
C ASP A 372 -32.51 4.94 -12.25
N SER A 373 -31.77 5.72 -13.05
CA SER A 373 -32.30 6.34 -14.27
C SER A 373 -32.57 5.34 -15.41
N GLY A 374 -32.20 4.07 -15.24
CA GLY A 374 -32.30 3.03 -16.27
C GLY A 374 -31.30 3.17 -17.41
N LYS A 375 -30.36 4.10 -17.32
CA LYS A 375 -29.30 4.29 -18.31
C LYS A 375 -28.16 3.31 -18.10
N LYS A 376 -27.47 3.01 -19.17
CA LYS A 376 -26.20 2.30 -19.15
C LYS A 376 -25.03 3.27 -19.25
N PHE A 377 -23.88 2.86 -18.70
CA PHE A 377 -22.66 3.65 -18.78
C PHE A 377 -22.04 3.56 -20.17
N SER A 378 -21.88 4.69 -20.81
CA SER A 378 -20.99 4.89 -21.97
C SER A 378 -19.67 5.49 -21.49
N GLN A 379 -18.64 5.49 -22.35
CA GLN A 379 -17.41 6.25 -22.05
C GLN A 379 -17.72 7.72 -21.74
N LYS A 380 -18.70 8.32 -22.42
CA LYS A 380 -19.10 9.72 -22.20
C LYS A 380 -19.74 9.92 -20.83
N GLU A 381 -20.59 9.01 -20.37
CA GLU A 381 -21.18 9.07 -19.03
C GLU A 381 -20.11 8.95 -17.95
N VAL A 382 -19.14 8.06 -18.10
CA VAL A 382 -18.03 7.94 -17.16
C VAL A 382 -17.12 9.17 -17.16
N GLN A 383 -16.87 9.79 -18.32
CA GLN A 383 -16.17 11.08 -18.40
C GLN A 383 -16.96 12.20 -17.73
N ASN A 384 -18.27 12.27 -17.95
CA ASN A 384 -19.14 13.28 -17.32
C ASN A 384 -19.14 13.10 -15.80
N LEU A 385 -19.14 11.87 -15.29
CA LEU A 385 -19.03 11.58 -13.88
C LEU A 385 -17.73 12.13 -13.28
N LEU A 386 -16.59 11.84 -13.92
CA LEU A 386 -15.26 12.31 -13.50
C LEU A 386 -15.17 13.85 -13.49
N PHE A 387 -15.68 14.50 -14.52
CA PHE A 387 -15.60 15.95 -14.70
C PHE A 387 -16.83 16.72 -14.24
N SER A 388 -17.72 16.11 -13.46
CA SER A 388 -18.94 16.77 -12.95
C SER A 388 -18.65 17.89 -11.95
N HIS A 389 -17.46 17.87 -11.33
CA HIS A 389 -17.07 18.80 -10.26
C HIS A 389 -18.03 18.81 -9.05
N ARG A 390 -18.88 17.79 -8.91
CA ARG A 390 -19.78 17.65 -7.76
C ARG A 390 -18.98 17.48 -6.48
N HIS A 391 -19.43 18.17 -5.44
CA HIS A 391 -18.83 18.11 -4.12
C HIS A 391 -19.87 17.67 -3.10
N TYR A 392 -19.94 16.38 -2.83
CA TYR A 392 -20.98 15.77 -1.98
C TYR A 392 -21.08 16.42 -0.59
N GLY A 393 -19.95 16.80 0.03
CA GLY A 393 -19.99 17.54 1.30
C GLY A 393 -20.72 18.87 1.19
N ALA A 394 -20.59 19.60 0.07
CA ALA A 394 -21.36 20.80 -0.16
C ALA A 394 -22.85 20.49 -0.40
N GLU A 395 -23.14 19.43 -1.18
CA GLU A 395 -24.54 19.01 -1.40
C GLU A 395 -25.28 18.66 -0.11
N VAL A 396 -24.58 18.14 0.90
CA VAL A 396 -25.18 17.74 2.18
C VAL A 396 -25.20 18.86 3.21
N PHE A 397 -24.18 19.73 3.27
CA PHE A 397 -23.98 20.63 4.40
C PHE A 397 -24.08 22.12 4.06
N LEU A 398 -24.15 22.52 2.76
CA LEU A 398 -24.06 23.92 2.38
C LEU A 398 -25.22 24.76 2.93
N ASP A 399 -26.43 24.25 2.84
CA ASP A 399 -27.61 24.97 3.31
C ASP A 399 -27.57 25.18 4.83
N ASP A 400 -27.16 24.18 5.59
CA ASP A 400 -27.01 24.27 7.04
C ASP A 400 -25.91 25.27 7.42
N ILE A 401 -24.78 25.28 6.68
CA ILE A 401 -23.70 26.24 6.90
C ILE A 401 -24.18 27.66 6.62
N LEU A 402 -24.89 27.87 5.52
CA LEU A 402 -25.41 29.19 5.16
C LEU A 402 -26.47 29.69 6.14
N ALA A 403 -27.22 28.77 6.77
CA ALA A 403 -28.22 29.14 7.76
C ALA A 403 -27.63 29.67 9.09
N VAL A 404 -26.35 29.39 9.38
CA VAL A 404 -25.64 29.85 10.59
C VAL A 404 -24.66 31.01 10.31
N CYS A 405 -24.47 31.39 9.07
CA CYS A 405 -23.73 32.59 8.65
C CYS A 405 -24.62 33.82 8.57
#